data_3bb96b3915ee88f15e7e723a47a1a27a
#
_entry.id   3bb96b3915ee88f15e7e723a47a1a27a
#
_cell.length_a   1.000
_cell.length_b   1.000
_cell.length_c   1.000
_cell.angle_alpha   90.00
_cell.angle_beta   90.00
_cell.angle_gamma   90.00
#
_symmetry.space_group_name_H-M   'P 1'
#
loop_
_entity.id
_entity.type
_entity.pdbx_description
1 polymer ?
#
loop_
_entity_poly.entity_id
_entity_poly.type
_entity_poly.pdbx_seq_one_letter_code
_entity_poly.pdbx_strand_id
1 'polypeptide(L)'
;MSYWKKIKKKYMGDRAFYRHYLLLAVPMILQNAITNLVSFLDNIMVGQLGTEQMSGVAIVNQLIFVYNLAIFGAVSAASIFGAQYFGNGDHRGHMHSFRFKLYATLLVSGLTMLLLLTKGSDLISLYLTDTVGNGATDVALQYGKQYLVIMLVGLVPFAVNQAYATNIKETGQTLVPMLASFVAVGTNAVLDYLLIFGVGPFPELGVTGAALATVIARYVEAVIVVFWAHRNREKNRYLEGAYRGFGIPVSELKTILIKGLPLMFNEVLWAAGMTTVTQCYSVRGLDVVAGLNIATTITNLFNIVYIQLGACISIVVGQYLGAGELEKAKDADNKMIVFSVFCCVIMAAIMFLVGGFFPDIYNTTAEIKDLATKFIAVSALIMPFCSFSHASYFTLRSGGKTMVTFLFDSVFTWVVVVPVAFLLAHGTGLGIVSVYFLVQATELIKVVIGYCMVRSNVWVVKMV
;
A
#
# COMPACT_ATOMS: atom_id res chain seq x y z
N MET A 1 24.89 26.84 25.11
CA MET A 1 24.05 25.63 25.02
C MET A 1 24.94 24.48 24.54
N SER A 2 25.06 23.36 25.28
CA SER A 2 25.94 22.23 24.90
C SER A 2 25.58 21.72 23.53
N TYR A 3 26.56 21.30 22.67
CA TYR A 3 26.41 20.71 21.36
C TYR A 3 25.35 19.57 21.35
N TRP A 4 25.38 18.72 22.36
CA TRP A 4 24.39 17.64 22.58
C TRP A 4 22.95 18.15 22.76
N LYS A 5 22.74 19.28 23.41
CA LYS A 5 21.41 19.87 23.57
C LYS A 5 20.86 20.40 22.26
N LYS A 6 21.74 20.91 21.35
CA LYS A 6 21.34 21.33 19.99
C LYS A 6 20.94 20.15 19.12
N ILE A 7 21.74 19.06 19.15
CA ILE A 7 21.43 17.82 18.41
C ILE A 7 20.11 17.23 18.92
N LYS A 8 19.96 17.08 20.24
CA LYS A 8 18.74 16.53 20.84
C LYS A 8 17.51 17.35 20.42
N LYS A 9 17.58 18.68 20.48
CA LYS A 9 16.47 19.56 20.08
C LYS A 9 16.12 19.42 18.58
N LYS A 10 17.11 19.17 17.72
CA LYS A 10 16.92 19.06 16.26
C LYS A 10 16.30 17.73 15.83
N TYR A 11 16.63 16.62 16.50
CA TYR A 11 16.27 15.27 16.06
C TYR A 11 15.31 14.55 17.00
N MET A 12 15.08 15.07 18.18
CA MET A 12 14.14 14.49 19.15
C MET A 12 13.01 15.47 19.46
N GLY A 13 11.78 15.00 19.28
CA GLY A 13 10.57 15.72 19.69
C GLY A 13 10.31 15.61 21.19
N ASP A 14 9.40 16.43 21.69
CA ASP A 14 8.85 16.28 23.03
C ASP A 14 7.76 15.18 23.07
N ARG A 15 7.26 14.89 24.26
CA ARG A 15 6.22 13.88 24.46
C ARG A 15 4.92 14.23 23.71
N ALA A 16 4.59 15.50 23.60
CA ALA A 16 3.38 15.96 22.93
C ALA A 16 3.47 15.72 21.41
N PHE A 17 4.65 16.00 20.82
CA PHE A 17 4.94 15.72 19.42
C PHE A 17 4.77 14.23 19.07
N TYR A 18 5.42 13.34 19.82
CA TYR A 18 5.32 11.91 19.57
C TYR A 18 3.92 11.35 19.82
N ARG A 19 3.22 11.86 20.85
CA ARG A 19 1.83 11.50 21.09
C ARG A 19 0.95 11.85 19.89
N HIS A 20 1.09 13.05 19.34
CA HIS A 20 0.34 13.48 18.16
C HIS A 20 0.67 12.61 16.94
N TYR A 21 1.94 12.36 16.69
CA TYR A 21 2.39 11.53 15.58
C TYR A 21 1.88 10.09 15.69
N LEU A 22 1.99 9.48 16.87
CA LEU A 22 1.49 8.12 17.11
C LEU A 22 -0.02 8.01 17.00
N LEU A 23 -0.77 9.03 17.42
CA LEU A 23 -2.23 9.07 17.25
C LEU A 23 -2.66 9.06 15.77
N LEU A 24 -1.79 9.53 14.88
CA LEU A 24 -2.01 9.44 13.43
C LEU A 24 -1.51 8.11 12.85
N ALA A 25 -0.29 7.72 13.20
CA ALA A 25 0.40 6.59 12.59
C ALA A 25 -0.14 5.23 13.05
N VAL A 26 -0.41 5.04 14.35
CA VAL A 26 -0.85 3.75 14.90
C VAL A 26 -2.18 3.29 14.27
N PRO A 27 -3.22 4.13 14.15
CA PRO A 27 -4.43 3.71 13.46
C PRO A 27 -4.18 3.29 12.00
N MET A 28 -3.31 3.98 11.27
CA MET A 28 -2.97 3.64 9.88
C MET A 28 -2.23 2.30 9.79
N ILE A 29 -1.29 2.05 10.70
CA ILE A 29 -0.57 0.77 10.79
C ILE A 29 -1.53 -0.37 11.10
N LEU A 30 -2.37 -0.22 12.14
CA LEU A 30 -3.34 -1.23 12.55
C LEU A 30 -4.37 -1.52 11.45
N GLN A 31 -4.88 -0.48 10.78
CA GLN A 31 -5.79 -0.64 9.64
C GLN A 31 -5.18 -1.56 8.58
N ASN A 32 -3.97 -1.25 8.13
CA ASN A 32 -3.32 -2.03 7.07
C ASN A 32 -2.91 -3.43 7.53
N ALA A 33 -2.42 -3.58 8.76
CA ALA A 33 -2.05 -4.88 9.31
C ALA A 33 -3.25 -5.83 9.37
N ILE A 34 -4.39 -5.38 9.88
CA ILE A 34 -5.61 -6.18 9.97
C ILE A 34 -6.18 -6.50 8.60
N THR A 35 -6.19 -5.55 7.67
CA THR A 35 -6.64 -5.81 6.29
C THR A 35 -5.80 -6.90 5.62
N ASN A 36 -4.47 -6.88 5.81
CA ASN A 36 -3.60 -7.95 5.27
C ASN A 36 -3.84 -9.31 5.94
N LEU A 37 -4.04 -9.34 7.27
CA LEU A 37 -4.33 -10.58 7.98
C LEU A 37 -5.65 -11.23 7.51
N VAL A 38 -6.67 -10.42 7.23
CA VAL A 38 -7.95 -10.94 6.74
C VAL A 38 -7.84 -11.42 5.31
N SER A 39 -7.15 -10.70 4.43
CA SER A 39 -6.88 -11.21 3.08
C SER A 39 -6.15 -12.56 3.11
N PHE A 40 -5.31 -12.79 4.12
CA PHE A 40 -4.68 -14.09 4.34
C PHE A 40 -5.69 -15.15 4.79
N LEU A 41 -6.62 -14.82 5.71
CA LEU A 41 -7.69 -15.71 6.15
C LEU A 41 -8.64 -16.08 5.00
N ASP A 42 -9.05 -15.10 4.18
CA ASP A 42 -9.88 -15.33 2.99
C ASP A 42 -9.23 -16.36 2.05
N ASN A 43 -7.93 -16.20 1.81
CA ASN A 43 -7.18 -17.15 0.96
C ASN A 43 -7.15 -18.56 1.56
N ILE A 44 -7.02 -18.69 2.89
CA ILE A 44 -7.09 -20.00 3.58
C ILE A 44 -8.48 -20.61 3.44
N MET A 45 -9.55 -19.82 3.65
CA MET A 45 -10.93 -20.32 3.61
C MET A 45 -11.31 -20.74 2.19
N VAL A 46 -10.97 -19.96 1.19
CA VAL A 46 -11.16 -20.33 -0.23
C VAL A 46 -10.30 -21.54 -0.61
N GLY A 47 -9.09 -21.66 -0.07
CA GLY A 47 -8.21 -22.81 -0.27
C GLY A 47 -8.79 -24.13 0.22
N GLN A 48 -9.72 -24.13 1.18
CA GLN A 48 -10.41 -25.33 1.66
C GLN A 48 -11.47 -25.86 0.69
N LEU A 49 -11.91 -25.03 -0.29
CA LEU A 49 -12.90 -25.45 -1.31
C LEU A 49 -12.30 -26.35 -2.37
N GLY A 50 -11.01 -26.22 -2.68
CA GLY A 50 -10.29 -27.00 -3.68
C GLY A 50 -9.31 -26.18 -4.51
N THR A 51 -8.45 -26.87 -5.23
CA THR A 51 -7.33 -26.25 -5.97
C THR A 51 -7.82 -25.40 -7.15
N GLU A 52 -8.84 -25.86 -7.87
CA GLU A 52 -9.40 -25.16 -9.04
C GLU A 52 -10.10 -23.87 -8.61
N GLN A 53 -10.88 -23.92 -7.52
CA GLN A 53 -11.55 -22.77 -6.91
C GLN A 53 -10.54 -21.72 -6.45
N MET A 54 -9.53 -22.15 -5.68
CA MET A 54 -8.46 -21.32 -5.20
C MET A 54 -7.70 -20.64 -6.35
N SER A 55 -7.39 -21.39 -7.40
CA SER A 55 -6.66 -20.87 -8.56
C SER A 55 -7.46 -19.79 -9.30
N GLY A 56 -8.75 -20.05 -9.56
CA GLY A 56 -9.64 -19.07 -10.19
C GLY A 56 -9.74 -17.76 -9.38
N VAL A 57 -9.92 -17.85 -8.06
CA VAL A 57 -9.99 -16.69 -7.15
C VAL A 57 -8.65 -15.95 -7.10
N ALA A 58 -7.53 -16.65 -7.01
CA ALA A 58 -6.21 -16.04 -6.95
C ALA A 58 -5.90 -15.19 -8.20
N ILE A 59 -6.25 -15.69 -9.39
CA ILE A 59 -6.07 -14.94 -10.64
C ILE A 59 -6.91 -13.67 -10.63
N VAL A 60 -8.18 -13.76 -10.24
CA VAL A 60 -9.05 -12.56 -10.15
C VAL A 60 -8.52 -11.57 -9.11
N ASN A 61 -8.04 -12.04 -7.97
CA ASN A 61 -7.43 -11.17 -6.96
C ASN A 61 -6.19 -10.45 -7.50
N GLN A 62 -5.41 -11.07 -8.39
CA GLN A 62 -4.30 -10.40 -9.08
C GLN A 62 -4.79 -9.27 -10.00
N LEU A 63 -5.90 -9.47 -10.73
CA LEU A 63 -6.51 -8.41 -11.55
C LEU A 63 -7.05 -7.26 -10.67
N ILE A 64 -7.71 -7.58 -9.55
CA ILE A 64 -8.18 -6.60 -8.58
C ILE A 64 -7.00 -5.86 -7.90
N PHE A 65 -5.87 -6.51 -7.69
CA PHE A 65 -4.66 -5.85 -7.18
C PHE A 65 -4.17 -4.73 -8.11
N VAL A 66 -4.16 -4.98 -9.44
CA VAL A 66 -3.82 -3.94 -10.43
C VAL A 66 -4.80 -2.77 -10.36
N TYR A 67 -6.10 -3.04 -10.21
CA TYR A 67 -7.11 -2.01 -9.98
C TYR A 67 -6.82 -1.21 -8.69
N ASN A 68 -6.49 -1.88 -7.58
CA ASN A 68 -6.18 -1.22 -6.32
C ASN A 68 -4.97 -0.28 -6.45
N LEU A 69 -3.93 -0.67 -7.21
CA LEU A 69 -2.78 0.19 -7.51
C LEU A 69 -3.20 1.44 -8.31
N ALA A 70 -4.08 1.28 -9.31
CA ALA A 70 -4.58 2.39 -10.10
C ALA A 70 -5.39 3.39 -9.24
N ILE A 71 -6.25 2.88 -8.35
CA ILE A 71 -7.00 3.71 -7.38
C ILE A 71 -6.04 4.42 -6.43
N PHE A 72 -5.04 3.72 -5.89
CA PHE A 72 -4.03 4.33 -5.02
C PHE A 72 -3.27 5.45 -5.72
N GLY A 73 -2.85 5.23 -6.95
CA GLY A 73 -2.21 6.26 -7.78
C GLY A 73 -3.09 7.48 -8.01
N ALA A 74 -4.37 7.28 -8.37
CA ALA A 74 -5.34 8.35 -8.60
C ALA A 74 -5.59 9.21 -7.35
N VAL A 75 -5.75 8.56 -6.19
CA VAL A 75 -5.95 9.26 -4.91
C VAL A 75 -4.68 9.99 -4.49
N SER A 76 -3.52 9.34 -4.64
CA SER A 76 -2.22 9.88 -4.26
C SER A 76 -1.88 11.19 -4.93
N ALA A 77 -2.28 11.35 -6.21
CA ALA A 77 -2.05 12.56 -7.00
C ALA A 77 -2.60 13.82 -6.33
N ALA A 78 -3.83 13.74 -5.83
CA ALA A 78 -4.51 14.87 -5.22
C ALA A 78 -4.25 14.99 -3.70
N SER A 79 -3.80 13.92 -3.04
CA SER A 79 -3.57 13.90 -1.58
C SER A 79 -2.49 14.89 -1.13
N ILE A 80 -1.49 15.13 -1.96
CA ILE A 80 -0.42 16.10 -1.68
C ILE A 80 -1.02 17.51 -1.52
N PHE A 81 -1.96 17.85 -2.41
CA PHE A 81 -2.66 19.14 -2.37
C PHE A 81 -3.65 19.18 -1.24
N GLY A 82 -4.39 18.09 -0.99
CA GLY A 82 -5.39 17.99 0.07
C GLY A 82 -4.79 18.30 1.45
N ALA A 83 -3.64 17.72 1.78
CA ALA A 83 -2.94 17.98 3.03
C ALA A 83 -2.47 19.45 3.13
N GLN A 84 -1.95 20.03 2.04
CA GLN A 84 -1.53 21.43 2.03
C GLN A 84 -2.71 22.41 2.08
N TYR A 85 -3.82 22.15 1.34
CA TYR A 85 -5.04 22.96 1.44
C TYR A 85 -5.63 22.93 2.84
N PHE A 86 -5.66 21.77 3.47
CA PHE A 86 -6.11 21.66 4.86
C PHE A 86 -5.22 22.48 5.80
N GLY A 87 -3.89 22.38 5.66
CA GLY A 87 -2.95 23.16 6.46
C GLY A 87 -3.08 24.69 6.27
N ASN A 88 -3.36 25.12 5.02
CA ASN A 88 -3.60 26.54 4.69
C ASN A 88 -4.98 27.05 5.14
N GLY A 89 -5.88 26.17 5.59
CA GLY A 89 -7.26 26.52 5.90
C GLY A 89 -8.13 26.78 4.68
N ASP A 90 -7.65 26.43 3.47
CA ASP A 90 -8.40 26.58 2.22
C ASP A 90 -9.35 25.40 2.01
N HIS A 91 -10.54 25.55 2.55
CA HIS A 91 -11.61 24.55 2.42
C HIS A 91 -12.10 24.36 0.99
N ARG A 92 -11.98 25.41 0.13
CA ARG A 92 -12.40 25.34 -1.28
C ARG A 92 -11.41 24.52 -2.11
N GLY A 93 -10.13 24.78 -1.97
CA GLY A 93 -9.08 23.97 -2.61
C GLY A 93 -9.12 22.52 -2.13
N HIS A 94 -9.33 22.29 -0.83
CA HIS A 94 -9.51 20.94 -0.26
C HIS A 94 -10.74 20.23 -0.86
N MET A 95 -11.85 20.94 -1.08
CA MET A 95 -13.05 20.42 -1.77
C MET A 95 -12.70 20.03 -3.23
N HIS A 96 -11.94 20.84 -3.96
CA HIS A 96 -11.52 20.51 -5.34
C HIS A 96 -10.63 19.27 -5.36
N SER A 97 -9.71 19.12 -4.40
CA SER A 97 -8.90 17.90 -4.23
C SER A 97 -9.78 16.67 -3.97
N PHE A 98 -10.79 16.79 -3.12
CA PHE A 98 -11.77 15.72 -2.87
C PHE A 98 -12.56 15.35 -4.12
N ARG A 99 -13.09 16.34 -4.85
CA ARG A 99 -13.81 16.10 -6.12
C ARG A 99 -12.94 15.37 -7.13
N PHE A 100 -11.68 15.79 -7.26
CA PHE A 100 -10.74 15.12 -8.16
C PHE A 100 -10.58 13.64 -7.77
N LYS A 101 -10.32 13.33 -6.48
CA LYS A 101 -10.18 11.96 -6.00
C LYS A 101 -11.44 11.15 -6.31
N LEU A 102 -12.61 11.69 -6.01
CA LEU A 102 -13.89 10.99 -6.23
C LEU A 102 -14.11 10.71 -7.73
N TYR A 103 -13.89 11.70 -8.60
CA TYR A 103 -14.09 11.51 -10.04
C TYR A 103 -13.04 10.60 -10.66
N ALA A 104 -11.77 10.76 -10.29
CA ALA A 104 -10.69 9.93 -10.80
C ALA A 104 -10.87 8.47 -10.39
N THR A 105 -11.23 8.21 -9.13
CA THR A 105 -11.47 6.84 -8.65
C THR A 105 -12.71 6.20 -9.28
N LEU A 106 -13.79 6.95 -9.46
CA LEU A 106 -14.99 6.46 -10.16
C LEU A 106 -14.73 6.22 -11.65
N LEU A 107 -13.96 7.10 -12.31
CA LEU A 107 -13.54 6.90 -13.71
C LEU A 107 -12.70 5.63 -13.86
N VAL A 108 -11.67 5.46 -13.01
CA VAL A 108 -10.84 4.24 -13.01
C VAL A 108 -11.70 3.01 -12.76
N SER A 109 -12.65 3.07 -11.82
CA SER A 109 -13.57 1.95 -11.55
C SER A 109 -14.45 1.63 -12.75
N GLY A 110 -15.02 2.65 -13.41
CA GLY A 110 -15.84 2.46 -14.61
C GLY A 110 -15.06 1.86 -15.77
N LEU A 111 -13.84 2.35 -16.02
CA LEU A 111 -12.96 1.81 -17.06
C LEU A 111 -12.53 0.37 -16.75
N THR A 112 -12.17 0.08 -15.50
CA THR A 112 -11.81 -1.27 -15.06
C THR A 112 -13.00 -2.21 -15.16
N MET A 113 -14.20 -1.78 -14.74
CA MET A 113 -15.43 -2.56 -14.85
C MET A 113 -15.75 -2.89 -16.31
N LEU A 114 -15.65 -1.91 -17.21
CA LEU A 114 -15.84 -2.12 -18.65
C LEU A 114 -14.81 -3.11 -19.22
N LEU A 115 -13.54 -2.94 -18.88
CA LEU A 115 -12.46 -3.83 -19.31
C LEU A 115 -12.69 -5.28 -18.84
N LEU A 116 -13.00 -5.45 -17.55
CA LEU A 116 -13.16 -6.78 -16.96
C LEU A 116 -14.48 -7.45 -17.36
N LEU A 117 -15.55 -6.69 -17.65
CA LEU A 117 -16.76 -7.25 -18.24
C LEU A 117 -16.57 -7.74 -19.67
N THR A 118 -15.76 -7.03 -20.47
CA THR A 118 -15.56 -7.37 -21.89
C THR A 118 -14.42 -8.35 -22.11
N LYS A 119 -13.34 -8.27 -21.34
CA LYS A 119 -12.09 -9.02 -21.50
C LYS A 119 -11.67 -9.84 -20.28
N GLY A 120 -12.48 -9.87 -19.23
CA GLY A 120 -12.12 -10.58 -18.00
C GLY A 120 -11.89 -12.06 -18.20
N SER A 121 -12.70 -12.71 -19.03
CA SER A 121 -12.51 -14.11 -19.38
C SER A 121 -11.17 -14.38 -20.10
N ASP A 122 -10.85 -13.52 -21.07
CA ASP A 122 -9.60 -13.63 -21.83
C ASP A 122 -8.39 -13.39 -20.91
N LEU A 123 -8.50 -12.40 -20.02
CA LEU A 123 -7.45 -12.08 -19.04
C LEU A 123 -7.23 -13.21 -18.03
N ILE A 124 -8.29 -13.85 -17.53
CA ILE A 124 -8.16 -15.02 -16.63
C ILE A 124 -7.49 -16.18 -17.38
N SER A 125 -7.90 -16.44 -18.62
CA SER A 125 -7.34 -17.54 -19.41
C SER A 125 -5.85 -17.38 -19.72
N LEU A 126 -5.32 -16.15 -19.79
CA LEU A 126 -3.88 -15.90 -19.98
C LEU A 126 -3.00 -16.44 -18.83
N TYR A 127 -3.57 -16.56 -17.63
CA TYR A 127 -2.87 -17.12 -16.46
C TYR A 127 -3.01 -18.64 -16.36
N LEU A 128 -3.99 -19.21 -17.05
CA LEU A 128 -4.26 -20.64 -17.05
C LEU A 128 -3.53 -21.27 -18.23
N THR A 129 -2.29 -21.68 -18.03
CA THR A 129 -1.52 -22.42 -19.06
C THR A 129 -1.90 -23.91 -19.03
N ASP A 130 -1.99 -24.54 -20.20
CA ASP A 130 -2.42 -25.94 -20.41
C ASP A 130 -1.46 -27.01 -19.82
N THR A 131 -0.80 -26.73 -18.72
CA THR A 131 0.11 -27.66 -18.06
C THR A 131 -0.60 -28.79 -17.31
N VAL A 132 -1.91 -28.69 -17.11
CA VAL A 132 -2.75 -29.72 -16.47
C VAL A 132 -3.83 -30.16 -17.48
N GLY A 133 -3.50 -31.09 -18.35
CA GLY A 133 -4.51 -31.80 -19.14
C GLY A 133 -5.55 -32.40 -18.19
N ASN A 134 -6.85 -32.27 -18.50
CA ASN A 134 -8.02 -32.91 -17.88
C ASN A 134 -9.14 -31.93 -17.44
N GLY A 135 -9.36 -30.80 -18.12
CA GLY A 135 -10.52 -29.95 -17.82
C GLY A 135 -10.42 -29.10 -16.54
N ALA A 136 -9.37 -29.23 -15.72
CA ALA A 136 -9.15 -28.44 -14.51
C ALA A 136 -9.03 -26.94 -14.81
N THR A 137 -8.45 -26.60 -15.96
CA THR A 137 -8.32 -25.21 -16.45
C THR A 137 -9.68 -24.57 -16.71
N ASP A 138 -10.62 -25.31 -17.33
CA ASP A 138 -11.97 -24.81 -17.61
C ASP A 138 -12.77 -24.60 -16.33
N VAL A 139 -12.61 -25.50 -15.35
CA VAL A 139 -13.25 -25.41 -14.03
C VAL A 139 -12.73 -24.17 -13.27
N ALA A 140 -11.41 -23.96 -13.23
CA ALA A 140 -10.81 -22.78 -12.61
C ALA A 140 -11.26 -21.47 -13.30
N LEU A 141 -11.35 -21.48 -14.64
CA LEU A 141 -11.88 -20.35 -15.41
C LEU A 141 -13.33 -20.04 -15.04
N GLN A 142 -14.16 -21.06 -14.88
CA GLN A 142 -15.58 -20.91 -14.52
C GLN A 142 -15.72 -20.27 -13.12
N TYR A 143 -14.99 -20.78 -12.12
CA TYR A 143 -14.99 -20.20 -10.77
C TYR A 143 -14.42 -18.79 -10.75
N GLY A 144 -13.35 -18.53 -11.50
CA GLY A 144 -12.80 -17.18 -11.66
C GLY A 144 -13.82 -16.20 -12.23
N LYS A 145 -14.59 -16.59 -13.27
CA LYS A 145 -15.65 -15.75 -13.83
C LYS A 145 -16.78 -15.47 -12.84
N GLN A 146 -17.23 -16.49 -12.11
CA GLN A 146 -18.29 -16.33 -11.11
C GLN A 146 -17.85 -15.35 -10.02
N TYR A 147 -16.62 -15.51 -9.51
CA TYR A 147 -16.03 -14.61 -8.52
C TYR A 147 -15.87 -13.18 -9.06
N LEU A 148 -15.35 -13.03 -10.29
CA LEU A 148 -15.11 -11.74 -10.93
C LEU A 148 -16.39 -10.91 -11.06
N VAL A 149 -17.47 -11.48 -11.59
CA VAL A 149 -18.74 -10.76 -11.82
C VAL A 149 -19.27 -10.14 -10.52
N ILE A 150 -19.19 -10.87 -9.41
CA ILE A 150 -19.62 -10.36 -8.10
C ILE A 150 -18.66 -9.27 -7.61
N MET A 151 -17.35 -9.49 -7.73
CA MET A 151 -16.33 -8.54 -7.28
C MET A 151 -16.41 -7.19 -8.01
N LEU A 152 -16.89 -7.15 -9.27
CA LEU A 152 -17.09 -5.90 -10.01
C LEU A 152 -18.05 -4.94 -9.29
N VAL A 153 -19.08 -5.48 -8.62
CA VAL A 153 -20.04 -4.66 -7.84
C VAL A 153 -19.33 -3.99 -6.65
N GLY A 154 -18.27 -4.60 -6.13
CA GLY A 154 -17.47 -4.06 -5.03
C GLY A 154 -16.44 -2.99 -5.42
N LEU A 155 -16.22 -2.72 -6.72
CA LEU A 155 -15.24 -1.72 -7.17
C LEU A 155 -15.69 -0.30 -6.80
N VAL A 156 -16.96 0.01 -7.00
CA VAL A 156 -17.50 1.35 -6.74
C VAL A 156 -17.43 1.73 -5.24
N PRO A 157 -17.95 0.93 -4.30
CA PRO A 157 -17.85 1.26 -2.88
C PRO A 157 -16.39 1.35 -2.42
N PHE A 158 -15.48 0.53 -2.94
CA PHE A 158 -14.05 0.64 -2.66
C PHE A 158 -13.49 2.00 -3.13
N ALA A 159 -13.80 2.43 -4.35
CA ALA A 159 -13.36 3.72 -4.90
C ALA A 159 -13.84 4.90 -4.06
N VAL A 160 -15.14 4.90 -3.70
CA VAL A 160 -15.75 5.92 -2.84
C VAL A 160 -15.06 5.92 -1.48
N ASN A 161 -14.88 4.76 -0.86
CA ASN A 161 -14.20 4.64 0.43
C ASN A 161 -12.80 5.24 0.37
N GLN A 162 -12.00 4.92 -0.66
CA GLN A 162 -10.64 5.44 -0.79
C GLN A 162 -10.59 6.97 -0.91
N ALA A 163 -11.51 7.57 -1.68
CA ALA A 163 -11.59 9.02 -1.82
C ALA A 163 -11.93 9.71 -0.49
N TYR A 164 -12.91 9.18 0.25
CA TYR A 164 -13.31 9.74 1.55
C TYR A 164 -12.28 9.49 2.65
N ALA A 165 -11.82 8.24 2.78
CA ALA A 165 -10.88 7.86 3.83
C ALA A 165 -9.57 8.65 3.72
N THR A 166 -9.09 8.90 2.51
CA THR A 166 -7.88 9.69 2.30
C THR A 166 -8.07 11.14 2.73
N ASN A 167 -9.20 11.78 2.36
CA ASN A 167 -9.48 13.14 2.81
C ASN A 167 -9.65 13.25 4.33
N ILE A 168 -10.29 12.27 4.96
CA ILE A 168 -10.41 12.21 6.43
C ILE A 168 -9.02 12.09 7.07
N LYS A 169 -8.12 11.27 6.51
CA LYS A 169 -6.74 11.15 6.98
C LYS A 169 -5.97 12.47 6.83
N GLU A 170 -6.19 13.21 5.76
CA GLU A 170 -5.57 14.53 5.52
C GLU A 170 -6.01 15.59 6.53
N THR A 171 -7.19 15.43 7.14
CA THR A 171 -7.64 16.26 8.27
C THR A 171 -7.09 15.79 9.63
N GLY A 172 -6.23 14.79 9.64
CA GLY A 172 -5.66 14.21 10.87
C GLY A 172 -6.55 13.19 11.57
N GLN A 173 -7.64 12.76 10.98
CA GLN A 173 -8.64 11.86 11.60
C GLN A 173 -8.45 10.41 11.13
N THR A 174 -7.33 9.80 11.49
CA THR A 174 -6.95 8.44 11.04
C THR A 174 -7.71 7.32 11.76
N LEU A 175 -8.26 7.61 12.96
CA LEU A 175 -9.00 6.62 13.76
C LEU A 175 -10.30 6.16 13.06
N VAL A 176 -10.97 7.04 12.34
CA VAL A 176 -12.27 6.75 11.72
C VAL A 176 -12.15 5.74 10.58
N PRO A 177 -11.27 5.93 9.59
CA PRO A 177 -11.03 4.91 8.58
C PRO A 177 -10.57 3.57 9.18
N MET A 178 -9.74 3.59 10.23
CA MET A 178 -9.33 2.38 10.93
C MET A 178 -10.53 1.62 11.52
N LEU A 179 -11.40 2.30 12.27
CA LEU A 179 -12.59 1.66 12.87
C LEU A 179 -13.55 1.13 11.81
N ALA A 180 -13.74 1.87 10.70
CA ALA A 180 -14.56 1.42 9.59
C ALA A 180 -13.99 0.14 8.96
N SER A 181 -12.68 0.09 8.74
CA SER A 181 -12.00 -1.11 8.24
C SER A 181 -12.11 -2.28 9.22
N PHE A 182 -12.04 -2.06 10.54
CA PHE A 182 -12.19 -3.13 11.53
C PHE A 182 -13.59 -3.75 11.48
N VAL A 183 -14.63 -2.91 11.36
CA VAL A 183 -16.01 -3.39 11.22
C VAL A 183 -16.18 -4.15 9.90
N ALA A 184 -15.63 -3.63 8.80
CA ALA A 184 -15.70 -4.28 7.49
C ALA A 184 -15.00 -5.63 7.50
N VAL A 185 -13.80 -5.71 8.07
CA VAL A 185 -13.01 -6.92 8.23
C VAL A 185 -13.73 -7.96 9.08
N GLY A 186 -14.29 -7.55 10.21
CA GLY A 186 -15.11 -8.45 11.04
C GLY A 186 -16.34 -8.95 10.29
N THR A 187 -17.01 -8.08 9.53
CA THR A 187 -18.15 -8.44 8.68
C THR A 187 -17.74 -9.45 7.60
N ASN A 188 -16.62 -9.21 6.92
CA ASN A 188 -16.11 -10.11 5.90
C ASN A 188 -15.80 -11.49 6.48
N ALA A 189 -14.99 -11.58 7.54
CA ALA A 189 -14.62 -12.85 8.15
C ALA A 189 -15.84 -13.69 8.62
N VAL A 190 -16.84 -13.03 9.22
CA VAL A 190 -18.08 -13.70 9.64
C VAL A 190 -18.88 -14.17 8.42
N LEU A 191 -19.08 -13.32 7.42
CA LEU A 191 -19.83 -13.67 6.23
C LEU A 191 -19.13 -14.73 5.38
N ASP A 192 -17.79 -14.70 5.29
CA ASP A 192 -17.02 -15.75 4.62
C ASP A 192 -17.29 -17.11 5.26
N TYR A 193 -17.18 -17.19 6.59
CA TYR A 193 -17.48 -18.44 7.29
C TYR A 193 -18.90 -18.94 7.06
N LEU A 194 -19.90 -18.04 7.09
CA LEU A 194 -21.30 -18.39 6.92
C LEU A 194 -21.65 -18.75 5.47
N LEU A 195 -21.15 -18.00 4.50
CA LEU A 195 -21.55 -18.13 3.08
C LEU A 195 -20.69 -19.13 2.29
N ILE A 196 -19.41 -19.28 2.65
CA ILE A 196 -18.55 -20.27 2.00
C ILE A 196 -18.98 -21.68 2.38
N PHE A 197 -19.21 -21.92 3.67
CA PHE A 197 -19.46 -23.27 4.22
C PHE A 197 -20.94 -23.57 4.48
N GLY A 198 -21.86 -22.64 4.25
CA GLY A 198 -23.29 -22.88 4.45
C GLY A 198 -23.68 -23.14 5.90
N VAL A 199 -23.16 -22.33 6.85
CA VAL A 199 -23.39 -22.57 8.28
C VAL A 199 -24.75 -21.99 8.73
N GLY A 200 -25.53 -22.77 9.44
CA GLY A 200 -26.83 -22.39 9.99
C GLY A 200 -27.90 -22.23 8.90
N PRO A 201 -28.61 -21.07 8.81
CA PRO A 201 -29.66 -20.85 7.82
C PRO A 201 -29.12 -20.42 6.43
N PHE A 202 -27.80 -20.25 6.30
CA PHE A 202 -27.17 -19.76 5.08
C PHE A 202 -26.86 -20.91 4.10
N PRO A 203 -27.10 -20.69 2.78
CA PRO A 203 -26.72 -21.68 1.76
C PRO A 203 -25.19 -21.76 1.61
N GLU A 204 -24.68 -22.92 1.30
CA GLU A 204 -23.30 -23.12 0.90
C GLU A 204 -23.10 -22.54 -0.51
N LEU A 205 -22.41 -21.40 -0.60
CA LEU A 205 -22.17 -20.68 -1.84
C LEU A 205 -20.72 -20.83 -2.34
N GLY A 206 -19.83 -21.40 -1.55
CA GLY A 206 -18.42 -21.59 -1.93
C GLY A 206 -17.76 -20.28 -2.36
N VAL A 207 -17.17 -20.30 -3.56
CA VAL A 207 -16.44 -19.14 -4.16
C VAL A 207 -17.32 -17.89 -4.29
N THR A 208 -18.61 -18.06 -4.66
CA THR A 208 -19.55 -16.93 -4.76
C THR A 208 -19.86 -16.32 -3.39
N GLY A 209 -19.85 -17.15 -2.34
CA GLY A 209 -19.97 -16.73 -0.94
C GLY A 209 -18.83 -15.81 -0.52
N ALA A 210 -17.59 -16.17 -0.84
CA ALA A 210 -16.40 -15.35 -0.58
C ALA A 210 -16.48 -13.98 -1.30
N ALA A 211 -16.87 -13.96 -2.58
CA ALA A 211 -17.05 -12.72 -3.32
C ALA A 211 -18.12 -11.82 -2.70
N LEU A 212 -19.28 -12.39 -2.33
CA LEU A 212 -20.38 -11.65 -1.70
C LEU A 212 -19.97 -11.07 -0.35
N ALA A 213 -19.30 -11.84 0.50
CA ALA A 213 -18.80 -11.37 1.78
C ALA A 213 -17.85 -10.18 1.63
N THR A 214 -16.90 -10.26 0.69
CA THR A 214 -15.98 -9.18 0.37
C THR A 214 -16.71 -7.94 -0.13
N VAL A 215 -17.67 -8.08 -1.03
CA VAL A 215 -18.45 -6.96 -1.57
C VAL A 215 -19.29 -6.30 -0.47
N ILE A 216 -20.00 -7.08 0.37
CA ILE A 216 -20.77 -6.54 1.49
C ILE A 216 -19.86 -5.78 2.46
N ALA A 217 -18.69 -6.33 2.80
CA ALA A 217 -17.73 -5.67 3.67
C ALA A 217 -17.26 -4.31 3.09
N ARG A 218 -17.01 -4.22 1.79
CA ARG A 218 -16.67 -2.96 1.11
C ARG A 218 -17.80 -1.92 1.18
N TYR A 219 -19.07 -2.35 1.06
CA TYR A 219 -20.22 -1.47 1.24
C TYR A 219 -20.33 -0.99 2.69
N VAL A 220 -20.17 -1.88 3.66
CA VAL A 220 -20.20 -1.54 5.09
C VAL A 220 -19.13 -0.49 5.40
N GLU A 221 -17.88 -0.70 4.94
CA GLU A 221 -16.80 0.26 5.13
C GLU A 221 -17.11 1.62 4.52
N ALA A 222 -17.54 1.65 3.25
CA ALA A 222 -17.88 2.87 2.56
C ALA A 222 -19.03 3.62 3.25
N VAL A 223 -20.08 2.93 3.66
CA VAL A 223 -21.22 3.52 4.36
C VAL A 223 -20.79 4.16 5.68
N ILE A 224 -19.99 3.47 6.49
CA ILE A 224 -19.50 4.00 7.76
C ILE A 224 -18.69 5.28 7.54
N VAL A 225 -17.74 5.25 6.61
CA VAL A 225 -16.84 6.38 6.33
C VAL A 225 -17.61 7.58 5.77
N VAL A 226 -18.50 7.35 4.79
CA VAL A 226 -19.32 8.39 4.17
C VAL A 226 -20.29 8.98 5.18
N PHE A 227 -21.02 8.13 5.92
CA PHE A 227 -21.97 8.58 6.95
C PHE A 227 -21.28 9.42 8.01
N TRP A 228 -20.13 8.94 8.53
CA TRP A 228 -19.38 9.69 9.53
C TRP A 228 -18.91 11.04 9.00
N ALA A 229 -18.38 11.09 7.77
CA ALA A 229 -17.91 12.32 7.15
C ALA A 229 -19.03 13.37 7.05
N HIS A 230 -20.23 12.95 6.63
CA HIS A 230 -21.40 13.83 6.50
C HIS A 230 -21.99 14.23 7.85
N ARG A 231 -21.92 13.37 8.86
CA ARG A 231 -22.37 13.70 10.22
C ARG A 231 -21.46 14.72 10.90
N ASN A 232 -20.17 14.72 10.57
CA ASN A 232 -19.14 15.56 11.17
C ASN A 232 -18.64 16.63 10.18
N ARG A 233 -19.56 17.38 9.54
CA ARG A 233 -19.22 18.39 8.52
C ARG A 233 -18.30 19.48 9.04
N GLU A 234 -18.41 19.86 10.32
CA GLU A 234 -17.54 20.87 10.92
C GLU A 234 -16.06 20.50 10.84
N LYS A 235 -15.75 19.19 10.96
CA LYS A 235 -14.40 18.66 10.82
C LYS A 235 -14.04 18.37 9.36
N ASN A 236 -15.05 18.18 8.50
CA ASN A 236 -14.93 17.80 7.09
C ASN A 236 -15.51 18.90 6.19
N ARG A 237 -15.03 20.15 6.37
CA ARG A 237 -15.53 21.33 5.64
C ARG A 237 -15.38 21.22 4.12
N TYR A 238 -14.49 20.38 3.62
CA TYR A 238 -14.37 20.08 2.20
C TYR A 238 -15.66 19.49 1.58
N LEU A 239 -16.60 19.00 2.40
CA LEU A 239 -17.91 18.53 1.94
C LEU A 239 -18.91 19.67 1.70
N GLU A 240 -18.63 20.87 2.20
CA GLU A 240 -19.50 22.03 2.01
C GLU A 240 -19.50 22.44 0.54
N GLY A 241 -20.61 22.18 -0.13
CA GLY A 241 -20.75 22.45 -1.57
C GLY A 241 -20.10 21.41 -2.50
N ALA A 242 -19.52 20.35 -1.98
CA ALA A 242 -18.81 19.35 -2.79
C ALA A 242 -19.68 18.75 -3.91
N TYR A 243 -20.98 18.66 -3.69
CA TYR A 243 -21.96 18.14 -4.66
C TYR A 243 -22.78 19.24 -5.35
N ARG A 244 -22.54 20.52 -5.02
CA ARG A 244 -23.17 21.66 -5.68
C ARG A 244 -22.32 22.11 -6.85
N GLY A 245 -22.48 21.44 -7.98
CA GLY A 245 -21.66 21.67 -9.17
C GLY A 245 -20.46 20.71 -9.28
N PHE A 246 -20.04 20.48 -10.51
CA PHE A 246 -19.01 19.46 -10.83
C PHE A 246 -17.66 20.09 -11.17
N GLY A 247 -17.55 21.44 -11.14
CA GLY A 247 -16.39 22.16 -11.61
C GLY A 247 -15.18 22.02 -10.67
N ILE A 248 -14.04 21.71 -11.25
CA ILE A 248 -12.71 21.95 -10.69
C ILE A 248 -12.06 22.98 -11.62
N PRO A 249 -11.46 24.06 -11.10
CA PRO A 249 -10.75 25.01 -11.97
C PRO A 249 -9.73 24.30 -12.84
N VAL A 250 -9.70 24.64 -14.14
CA VAL A 250 -8.82 23.95 -15.11
C VAL A 250 -7.34 24.06 -14.71
N SER A 251 -6.94 25.18 -14.11
CA SER A 251 -5.59 25.40 -13.59
C SER A 251 -5.23 24.41 -12.48
N GLU A 252 -6.13 24.18 -11.52
CA GLU A 252 -5.94 23.20 -10.44
C GLU A 252 -5.95 21.77 -10.98
N LEU A 253 -6.91 21.45 -11.85
CA LEU A 253 -6.99 20.16 -12.51
C LEU A 253 -5.70 19.82 -13.26
N LYS A 254 -5.20 20.76 -14.07
CA LYS A 254 -3.94 20.61 -14.80
C LYS A 254 -2.76 20.39 -13.84
N THR A 255 -2.70 21.14 -12.75
CA THR A 255 -1.62 21.04 -11.75
C THR A 255 -1.66 19.68 -11.04
N ILE A 256 -2.85 19.20 -10.63
CA ILE A 256 -3.01 17.89 -10.02
C ILE A 256 -2.62 16.78 -10.99
N LEU A 257 -3.01 16.88 -12.26
CA LEU A 257 -2.65 15.86 -13.27
C LEU A 257 -1.15 15.85 -13.54
N ILE A 258 -0.50 17.01 -13.76
CA ILE A 258 0.95 17.08 -14.02
C ILE A 258 1.75 16.51 -12.84
N LYS A 259 1.35 16.80 -11.61
CA LYS A 259 2.00 16.26 -10.40
C LYS A 259 1.61 14.84 -10.09
N GLY A 260 0.41 14.43 -10.47
CA GLY A 260 -0.13 13.10 -10.17
C GLY A 260 0.33 12.02 -11.13
N LEU A 261 0.46 12.31 -12.42
CA LEU A 261 0.88 11.33 -13.42
C LEU A 261 2.19 10.62 -13.07
N PRO A 262 3.26 11.30 -12.63
CA PRO A 262 4.48 10.61 -12.21
C PRO A 262 4.25 9.63 -11.06
N LEU A 263 3.35 9.94 -10.11
CA LEU A 263 3.04 9.04 -9.00
C LEU A 263 2.23 7.81 -9.45
N MET A 264 1.29 7.99 -10.38
CA MET A 264 0.55 6.85 -10.95
C MET A 264 1.49 5.90 -11.69
N PHE A 265 2.38 6.44 -12.52
CA PHE A 265 3.40 5.63 -13.20
C PHE A 265 4.38 4.99 -12.23
N ASN A 266 4.70 5.66 -11.12
CA ASN A 266 5.57 5.13 -10.08
C ASN A 266 5.03 3.81 -9.53
N GLU A 267 3.77 3.76 -9.13
CA GLU A 267 3.18 2.55 -8.54
C GLU A 267 3.22 1.36 -9.50
N VAL A 268 2.86 1.59 -10.77
CA VAL A 268 2.85 0.53 -11.79
C VAL A 268 4.26 0.05 -12.11
N LEU A 269 5.20 0.97 -12.37
CA LEU A 269 6.56 0.61 -12.73
C LEU A 269 7.33 0.01 -11.56
N TRP A 270 7.10 0.47 -10.34
CA TRP A 270 7.68 -0.14 -9.16
C TRP A 270 7.20 -1.59 -8.98
N ALA A 271 5.89 -1.83 -9.09
CA ALA A 271 5.33 -3.18 -8.97
C ALA A 271 5.89 -4.12 -10.05
N ALA A 272 5.94 -3.66 -11.31
CA ALA A 272 6.54 -4.41 -12.42
C ALA A 272 8.03 -4.69 -12.17
N GLY A 273 8.79 -3.71 -11.67
CA GLY A 273 10.19 -3.86 -11.32
C GLY A 273 10.42 -4.92 -10.24
N MET A 274 9.63 -4.88 -9.16
CA MET A 274 9.73 -5.87 -8.07
C MET A 274 9.36 -7.29 -8.52
N THR A 275 8.37 -7.40 -9.40
CA THR A 275 8.03 -8.69 -10.04
C THR A 275 9.21 -9.21 -10.86
N THR A 276 9.86 -8.35 -11.64
CA THR A 276 11.04 -8.70 -12.44
C THR A 276 12.21 -9.13 -11.55
N VAL A 277 12.45 -8.44 -10.43
CA VAL A 277 13.47 -8.85 -9.44
C VAL A 277 13.18 -10.25 -8.90
N THR A 278 11.91 -10.53 -8.55
CA THR A 278 11.51 -11.86 -8.06
C THR A 278 11.72 -12.93 -9.15
N GLN A 279 11.44 -12.60 -10.42
CA GLN A 279 11.70 -13.48 -11.54
C GLN A 279 13.21 -13.74 -11.73
N CYS A 280 14.07 -12.75 -11.51
CA CYS A 280 15.51 -12.97 -11.53
C CYS A 280 15.95 -13.99 -10.47
N TYR A 281 15.35 -14.00 -9.30
CA TYR A 281 15.67 -15.00 -8.27
C TYR A 281 15.16 -16.40 -8.64
N SER A 282 14.02 -16.50 -9.34
CA SER A 282 13.38 -17.79 -9.66
C SER A 282 14.24 -18.71 -10.52
N VAL A 283 15.18 -18.18 -11.32
CA VAL A 283 16.12 -18.98 -12.12
C VAL A 283 17.07 -19.83 -11.28
N ARG A 284 17.19 -19.56 -9.98
CA ARG A 284 18.03 -20.32 -9.04
C ARG A 284 17.32 -21.55 -8.44
N GLY A 285 16.07 -21.82 -8.83
CA GLY A 285 15.35 -23.03 -8.46
C GLY A 285 14.03 -22.79 -7.75
N LEU A 286 13.18 -23.81 -7.72
CA LEU A 286 11.86 -23.75 -7.08
C LEU A 286 11.94 -23.56 -5.56
N ASP A 287 12.96 -24.12 -4.91
CA ASP A 287 13.15 -23.97 -3.46
C ASP A 287 13.39 -22.51 -3.07
N VAL A 288 14.07 -21.76 -3.95
CA VAL A 288 14.29 -20.32 -3.78
C VAL A 288 12.98 -19.57 -3.86
N VAL A 289 12.12 -19.90 -4.82
CA VAL A 289 10.77 -19.29 -4.96
C VAL A 289 9.93 -19.58 -3.74
N ALA A 290 9.94 -20.82 -3.27
CA ALA A 290 9.20 -21.23 -2.07
C ALA A 290 9.70 -20.49 -0.81
N GLY A 291 11.03 -20.44 -0.62
CA GLY A 291 11.64 -19.72 0.49
C GLY A 291 11.36 -18.21 0.47
N LEU A 292 11.38 -17.58 -0.73
CA LEU A 292 11.02 -16.17 -0.90
C LEU A 292 9.54 -15.92 -0.59
N ASN A 293 8.63 -16.80 -1.00
CA ASN A 293 7.20 -16.66 -0.72
C ASN A 293 6.92 -16.68 0.79
N ILE A 294 7.57 -17.59 1.53
CA ILE A 294 7.49 -17.64 2.99
C ILE A 294 8.04 -16.34 3.60
N ALA A 295 9.23 -15.92 3.16
CA ALA A 295 9.88 -14.72 3.67
C ALA A 295 9.06 -13.44 3.37
N THR A 296 8.54 -13.28 2.15
CA THR A 296 7.75 -12.09 1.78
C THR A 296 6.44 -11.99 2.53
N THR A 297 5.83 -13.11 2.91
CA THR A 297 4.59 -13.10 3.71
C THR A 297 4.79 -12.35 5.03
N ILE A 298 5.83 -12.68 5.77
CA ILE A 298 6.10 -12.02 7.05
C ILE A 298 6.71 -10.63 6.86
N THR A 299 7.65 -10.47 5.92
CA THR A 299 8.29 -9.16 5.69
C THR A 299 7.28 -8.10 5.26
N ASN A 300 6.27 -8.43 4.45
CA ASN A 300 5.21 -7.51 4.06
C ASN A 300 4.41 -7.00 5.27
N LEU A 301 4.15 -7.85 6.26
CA LEU A 301 3.47 -7.45 7.49
C LEU A 301 4.30 -6.41 8.28
N PHE A 302 5.62 -6.63 8.39
CA PHE A 302 6.51 -5.71 9.06
C PHE A 302 6.74 -4.41 8.27
N ASN A 303 6.77 -4.49 6.93
CA ASN A 303 6.96 -3.35 6.04
C ASN A 303 5.83 -2.32 6.14
N ILE A 304 4.62 -2.73 6.53
CA ILE A 304 3.50 -1.82 6.79
C ILE A 304 3.91 -0.69 7.74
N VAL A 305 4.76 -0.99 8.73
CA VAL A 305 5.15 0.00 9.75
C VAL A 305 5.84 1.20 9.11
N TYR A 306 6.90 1.00 8.33
CA TYR A 306 7.60 2.14 7.73
C TYR A 306 6.82 2.81 6.60
N ILE A 307 6.00 2.06 5.87
CA ILE A 307 5.14 2.62 4.83
C ILE A 307 4.13 3.60 5.44
N GLN A 308 3.47 3.21 6.53
CA GLN A 308 2.47 4.05 7.18
C GLN A 308 3.09 5.21 7.97
N LEU A 309 4.27 5.01 8.58
CA LEU A 309 5.03 6.10 9.17
C LEU A 309 5.43 7.14 8.12
N GLY A 310 5.87 6.71 6.93
CA GLY A 310 6.14 7.58 5.80
C GLY A 310 4.90 8.33 5.32
N ALA A 311 3.78 7.63 5.13
CA ALA A 311 2.51 8.26 4.75
C ALA A 311 2.07 9.34 5.76
N CYS A 312 2.28 9.09 7.05
CA CYS A 312 2.01 10.06 8.12
C CYS A 312 2.93 11.30 8.00
N ILE A 313 4.22 11.13 7.63
CA ILE A 313 5.11 12.25 7.32
C ILE A 313 4.49 13.12 6.22
N SER A 314 4.02 12.52 5.13
CA SER A 314 3.42 13.28 4.02
C SER A 314 2.21 14.11 4.46
N ILE A 315 1.40 13.62 5.38
CA ILE A 315 0.24 14.36 5.92
C ILE A 315 0.71 15.52 6.79
N VAL A 316 1.51 15.26 7.82
CA VAL A 316 1.92 16.26 8.82
C VAL A 316 2.78 17.35 8.19
N VAL A 317 3.78 16.95 7.40
CA VAL A 317 4.67 17.88 6.71
C VAL A 317 3.88 18.67 5.65
N GLY A 318 2.98 18.01 4.90
CA GLY A 318 2.10 18.68 3.95
C GLY A 318 1.25 19.77 4.61
N GLN A 319 0.68 19.50 5.78
CA GLN A 319 -0.08 20.50 6.54
C GLN A 319 0.77 21.71 6.95
N TYR A 320 1.99 21.50 7.46
CA TYR A 320 2.90 22.61 7.81
C TYR A 320 3.33 23.41 6.57
N LEU A 321 3.61 22.74 5.45
CA LEU A 321 3.95 23.43 4.19
C LEU A 321 2.78 24.28 3.69
N GLY A 322 1.57 23.74 3.75
CA GLY A 322 0.35 24.47 3.39
C GLY A 322 0.11 25.69 4.28
N ALA A 323 0.29 25.53 5.59
CA ALA A 323 0.21 26.66 6.56
C ALA A 323 1.28 27.73 6.35
N GLY A 324 2.29 27.50 5.51
CA GLY A 324 3.43 28.39 5.34
C GLY A 324 4.45 28.32 6.47
N GLU A 325 4.32 27.35 7.40
CA GLU A 325 5.19 27.15 8.55
C GLU A 325 6.43 26.31 8.17
N LEU A 326 7.23 26.80 7.20
CA LEU A 326 8.31 26.05 6.55
C LEU A 326 9.38 25.54 7.52
N GLU A 327 9.73 26.31 8.54
CA GLU A 327 10.73 25.88 9.56
C GLU A 327 10.16 24.79 10.46
N LYS A 328 8.86 24.84 10.80
CA LYS A 328 8.22 23.77 11.55
C LYS A 328 8.10 22.49 10.69
N ALA A 329 7.86 22.63 9.39
CA ALA A 329 7.87 21.50 8.47
C ALA A 329 9.22 20.77 8.49
N LYS A 330 10.34 21.50 8.39
CA LYS A 330 11.70 20.93 8.45
C LYS A 330 12.00 20.28 9.83
N ASP A 331 11.59 20.95 10.91
CA ASP A 331 11.80 20.43 12.27
C ASP A 331 11.00 19.15 12.51
N ALA A 332 9.73 19.13 12.11
CA ALA A 332 8.87 17.96 12.21
C ALA A 332 9.39 16.81 11.35
N ASP A 333 9.75 17.08 10.11
CA ASP A 333 10.28 16.07 9.17
C ASP A 333 11.52 15.36 9.73
N ASN A 334 12.52 16.11 10.18
CA ASN A 334 13.73 15.54 10.78
C ASN A 334 13.41 14.62 11.99
N LYS A 335 12.49 15.03 12.86
CA LYS A 335 12.09 14.27 14.04
C LYS A 335 11.31 13.00 13.66
N MET A 336 10.43 13.11 12.66
CA MET A 336 9.61 12.00 12.18
C MET A 336 10.45 10.95 11.44
N ILE A 337 11.42 11.36 10.62
CA ILE A 337 12.36 10.45 9.94
C ILE A 337 13.16 9.67 10.99
N VAL A 338 13.76 10.34 11.97
CA VAL A 338 14.55 9.68 13.02
C VAL A 338 13.68 8.70 13.83
N PHE A 339 12.46 9.12 14.18
CA PHE A 339 11.53 8.27 14.91
C PHE A 339 11.10 7.04 14.07
N SER A 340 10.85 7.22 12.78
CA SER A 340 10.50 6.11 11.86
C SER A 340 11.63 5.08 11.81
N VAL A 341 12.87 5.53 11.62
CA VAL A 341 14.04 4.63 11.62
C VAL A 341 14.18 3.92 12.97
N PHE A 342 14.02 4.63 14.09
CA PHE A 342 14.09 4.05 15.44
C PHE A 342 13.04 2.95 15.64
N CYS A 343 11.77 3.22 15.27
CA CYS A 343 10.71 2.21 15.32
C CYS A 343 11.07 0.99 14.46
N CYS A 344 11.63 1.21 13.28
CA CYS A 344 11.98 0.12 12.38
C CYS A 344 13.22 -0.68 12.83
N VAL A 345 14.13 -0.10 13.59
CA VAL A 345 15.18 -0.87 14.28
C VAL A 345 14.58 -1.85 15.29
N ILE A 346 13.57 -1.41 16.06
CA ILE A 346 12.87 -2.29 17.00
C ILE A 346 12.11 -3.38 16.24
N MET A 347 11.37 -3.00 15.19
CA MET A 347 10.61 -3.96 14.38
C MET A 347 11.53 -4.94 13.66
N ALA A 348 12.69 -4.52 13.19
CA ALA A 348 13.72 -5.37 12.60
C ALA A 348 14.24 -6.42 13.59
N ALA A 349 14.49 -6.01 14.84
CA ALA A 349 14.89 -6.95 15.90
C ALA A 349 13.78 -7.97 16.18
N ILE A 350 12.51 -7.54 16.24
CA ILE A 350 11.37 -8.44 16.42
C ILE A 350 11.25 -9.38 15.22
N MET A 351 11.35 -8.86 13.98
CA MET A 351 11.28 -9.65 12.75
C MET A 351 12.40 -10.69 12.68
N PHE A 352 13.60 -10.33 13.10
CA PHE A 352 14.73 -11.26 13.16
C PHE A 352 14.47 -12.42 14.15
N LEU A 353 13.92 -12.11 15.33
CA LEU A 353 13.59 -13.13 16.34
C LEU A 353 12.44 -14.04 15.87
N VAL A 354 11.36 -13.45 15.35
CA VAL A 354 10.19 -14.22 14.86
C VAL A 354 10.56 -15.00 13.60
N GLY A 355 11.43 -14.48 12.76
CA GLY A 355 11.88 -15.11 11.51
C GLY A 355 12.55 -16.47 11.69
N GLY A 356 13.11 -16.73 12.88
CA GLY A 356 13.66 -18.04 13.22
C GLY A 356 12.62 -19.15 13.40
N PHE A 357 11.38 -18.79 13.75
CA PHE A 357 10.28 -19.74 14.02
C PHE A 357 9.19 -19.73 12.96
N PHE A 358 9.05 -18.62 12.24
CA PHE A 358 7.96 -18.44 11.28
C PHE A 358 7.92 -19.48 10.15
N PRO A 359 9.05 -19.88 9.54
CA PRO A 359 9.06 -20.92 8.51
C PRO A 359 8.60 -22.29 9.01
N ASP A 360 8.65 -22.56 10.32
CA ASP A 360 8.22 -23.84 10.89
C ASP A 360 6.70 -24.05 10.83
N ILE A 361 5.94 -22.98 10.66
CA ILE A 361 4.48 -23.06 10.45
C ILE A 361 4.15 -23.75 9.10
N TYR A 362 5.08 -23.71 8.14
CA TYR A 362 4.88 -24.27 6.81
C TYR A 362 5.30 -25.74 6.76
N ASN A 363 4.49 -26.58 6.13
CA ASN A 363 4.83 -27.97 5.88
C ASN A 363 5.68 -28.09 4.60
N THR A 364 6.98 -27.87 4.76
CA THR A 364 7.96 -27.89 3.66
C THR A 364 9.31 -28.48 4.14
N THR A 365 10.26 -28.63 3.21
CA THR A 365 11.58 -29.19 3.51
C THR A 365 12.40 -28.29 4.44
N ALA A 366 13.35 -28.89 5.18
CA ALA A 366 14.25 -28.15 6.07
C ALA A 366 15.10 -27.12 5.30
N GLU A 367 15.47 -27.43 4.06
CA GLU A 367 16.25 -26.54 3.20
C GLU A 367 15.48 -25.27 2.83
N ILE A 368 14.19 -25.38 2.47
CA ILE A 368 13.32 -24.23 2.17
C ILE A 368 13.10 -23.38 3.42
N LYS A 369 12.92 -24.01 4.61
CA LYS A 369 12.80 -23.28 5.87
C LYS A 369 14.06 -22.50 6.21
N ASP A 370 15.24 -23.10 6.03
CA ASP A 370 16.53 -22.44 6.24
C ASP A 370 16.73 -21.25 5.28
N LEU A 371 16.40 -21.43 4.00
CA LEU A 371 16.41 -20.33 3.02
C LEU A 371 15.48 -19.19 3.43
N ALA A 372 14.23 -19.50 3.80
CA ALA A 372 13.26 -18.51 4.24
C ALA A 372 13.76 -17.73 5.47
N THR A 373 14.31 -18.44 6.47
CA THR A 373 14.91 -17.81 7.66
C THR A 373 16.04 -16.86 7.29
N LYS A 374 16.92 -17.23 6.37
CA LYS A 374 18.02 -16.38 5.90
C LYS A 374 17.51 -15.16 5.13
N PHE A 375 16.49 -15.31 4.29
CA PHE A 375 15.87 -14.18 3.58
C PHE A 375 15.20 -13.21 4.56
N ILE A 376 14.49 -13.71 5.58
CA ILE A 376 13.88 -12.87 6.63
C ILE A 376 14.97 -12.13 7.40
N ALA A 377 16.08 -12.78 7.76
CA ALA A 377 17.20 -12.15 8.46
C ALA A 377 17.82 -11.01 7.65
N VAL A 378 18.03 -11.21 6.34
CA VAL A 378 18.51 -10.16 5.43
C VAL A 378 17.52 -9.01 5.36
N SER A 379 16.23 -9.29 5.21
CA SER A 379 15.17 -8.25 5.17
C SER A 379 15.12 -7.46 6.47
N ALA A 380 15.26 -8.13 7.62
CA ALA A 380 15.32 -7.48 8.93
C ALA A 380 16.52 -6.52 9.03
N LEU A 381 17.69 -6.94 8.57
CA LEU A 381 18.90 -6.10 8.56
C LEU A 381 18.73 -4.83 7.71
N ILE A 382 18.07 -4.94 6.58
CA ILE A 382 17.88 -3.82 5.62
C ILE A 382 16.69 -2.93 6.00
N MET A 383 15.72 -3.40 6.77
CA MET A 383 14.48 -2.69 7.12
C MET A 383 14.69 -1.25 7.65
N PRO A 384 15.66 -0.93 8.53
CA PRO A 384 15.87 0.46 8.96
C PRO A 384 16.29 1.39 7.81
N PHE A 385 17.01 0.88 6.82
CA PHE A 385 17.40 1.64 5.63
C PHE A 385 16.22 1.86 4.71
N CYS A 386 15.37 0.85 4.51
CA CYS A 386 14.10 0.99 3.81
C CYS A 386 13.21 2.05 4.47
N SER A 387 13.17 2.07 5.80
CA SER A 387 12.41 3.09 6.55
C SER A 387 12.88 4.51 6.25
N PHE A 388 14.20 4.72 6.22
CA PHE A 388 14.76 6.04 5.87
C PHE A 388 14.44 6.44 4.44
N SER A 389 14.59 5.52 3.48
CA SER A 389 14.30 5.79 2.07
C SER A 389 12.82 6.10 1.84
N HIS A 390 11.90 5.35 2.48
CA HIS A 390 10.47 5.62 2.39
C HIS A 390 10.09 6.94 3.06
N ALA A 391 10.67 7.26 4.22
CA ALA A 391 10.48 8.55 4.86
C ALA A 391 10.94 9.69 3.93
N SER A 392 12.12 9.57 3.31
CA SER A 392 12.63 10.53 2.33
C SER A 392 11.72 10.66 1.11
N TYR A 393 11.20 9.54 0.58
CA TYR A 393 10.23 9.52 -0.51
C TYR A 393 8.98 10.34 -0.18
N PHE A 394 8.39 10.10 1.00
CA PHE A 394 7.17 10.80 1.41
C PHE A 394 7.43 12.27 1.76
N THR A 395 8.61 12.62 2.26
CA THR A 395 9.06 14.01 2.46
C THR A 395 9.11 14.76 1.13
N LEU A 396 9.80 14.21 0.12
CA LEU A 396 9.89 14.82 -1.21
C LEU A 396 8.51 14.95 -1.86
N ARG A 397 7.65 13.96 -1.67
CA ARG A 397 6.28 13.94 -2.16
C ARG A 397 5.43 15.02 -1.52
N SER A 398 5.55 15.27 -0.20
CA SER A 398 4.78 16.31 0.51
C SER A 398 5.00 17.72 -0.06
N GLY A 399 6.19 17.98 -0.59
CA GLY A 399 6.54 19.23 -1.30
C GLY A 399 6.25 19.23 -2.81
N GLY A 400 5.51 18.24 -3.32
CA GLY A 400 5.10 18.15 -4.72
C GLY A 400 6.24 17.85 -5.69
N LYS A 401 7.36 17.29 -5.23
CA LYS A 401 8.49 16.88 -6.08
C LYS A 401 8.28 15.49 -6.68
N THR A 402 7.12 15.28 -7.29
CA THR A 402 6.64 13.98 -7.75
C THR A 402 7.48 13.34 -8.85
N MET A 403 8.06 14.16 -9.76
CA MET A 403 9.02 13.64 -10.74
C MET A 403 10.30 13.15 -10.06
N VAL A 404 10.76 13.87 -9.04
CA VAL A 404 11.95 13.47 -8.27
C VAL A 404 11.67 12.16 -7.52
N THR A 405 10.47 12.01 -6.92
CA THR A 405 10.08 10.76 -6.26
C THR A 405 9.96 9.59 -7.23
N PHE A 406 9.46 9.83 -8.43
CA PHE A 406 9.41 8.84 -9.50
C PHE A 406 10.82 8.36 -9.92
N LEU A 407 11.75 9.29 -10.11
CA LEU A 407 13.16 8.96 -10.41
C LEU A 407 13.83 8.21 -9.25
N PHE A 408 13.57 8.65 -8.03
CA PHE A 408 14.13 8.08 -6.81
C PHE A 408 13.66 6.65 -6.53
N ASP A 409 12.45 6.30 -6.94
CA ASP A 409 11.85 5.01 -6.64
C ASP A 409 11.80 4.08 -7.86
N SER A 410 10.93 4.34 -8.82
CA SER A 410 10.74 3.45 -9.98
C SER A 410 11.93 3.43 -10.92
N VAL A 411 12.46 4.59 -11.30
CA VAL A 411 13.60 4.62 -12.24
C VAL A 411 14.84 4.00 -11.58
N PHE A 412 15.07 4.24 -10.30
CA PHE A 412 16.14 3.57 -9.57
C PHE A 412 15.96 2.05 -9.55
N THR A 413 14.74 1.56 -9.34
CA THR A 413 14.43 0.12 -9.37
C THR A 413 14.80 -0.48 -10.73
N TRP A 414 14.41 0.16 -11.84
CA TRP A 414 14.68 -0.37 -13.18
C TRP A 414 16.13 -0.19 -13.66
N VAL A 415 16.81 0.89 -13.24
CA VAL A 415 18.17 1.21 -13.69
C VAL A 415 19.23 0.58 -12.80
N VAL A 416 18.94 0.34 -11.52
CA VAL A 416 19.91 -0.18 -10.56
C VAL A 416 19.51 -1.56 -10.05
N VAL A 417 18.31 -1.69 -9.42
CA VAL A 417 17.95 -2.92 -8.70
C VAL A 417 17.77 -4.09 -9.65
N VAL A 418 16.98 -3.92 -10.72
CA VAL A 418 16.74 -4.98 -11.71
C VAL A 418 18.02 -5.44 -12.42
N PRO A 419 18.88 -4.55 -12.96
CA PRO A 419 20.14 -4.97 -13.57
C PRO A 419 21.07 -5.66 -12.58
N VAL A 420 21.20 -5.18 -11.35
CA VAL A 420 22.01 -5.84 -10.31
C VAL A 420 21.44 -7.23 -10.00
N ALA A 421 20.13 -7.38 -9.83
CA ALA A 421 19.49 -8.66 -9.60
C ALA A 421 19.74 -9.63 -10.77
N PHE A 422 19.58 -9.15 -12.00
CA PHE A 422 19.79 -9.94 -13.20
C PHE A 422 21.26 -10.40 -13.31
N LEU A 423 22.22 -9.47 -13.21
CA LEU A 423 23.65 -9.77 -13.32
C LEU A 423 24.12 -10.74 -12.24
N LEU A 424 23.68 -10.54 -10.99
CA LEU A 424 24.09 -11.42 -9.89
C LEU A 424 23.42 -12.80 -9.97
N ALA A 425 22.14 -12.86 -10.35
CA ALA A 425 21.42 -14.13 -10.44
C ALA A 425 21.88 -14.99 -11.62
N HIS A 426 22.19 -14.41 -12.78
CA HIS A 426 22.58 -15.16 -13.99
C HIS A 426 24.09 -15.22 -14.21
N GLY A 427 24.82 -14.16 -13.86
CA GLY A 427 26.24 -13.99 -14.20
C GLY A 427 27.22 -14.44 -13.13
N THR A 428 26.78 -14.85 -11.93
CA THR A 428 27.69 -15.20 -10.84
C THR A 428 27.39 -16.59 -10.25
N GLY A 429 28.42 -17.24 -9.69
CA GLY A 429 28.26 -18.47 -8.90
C GLY A 429 27.93 -18.25 -7.43
N LEU A 430 27.54 -17.03 -7.03
CA LEU A 430 27.20 -16.71 -5.64
C LEU A 430 25.95 -17.48 -5.18
N GLY A 431 25.94 -17.90 -3.92
CA GLY A 431 24.75 -18.48 -3.30
C GLY A 431 23.60 -17.48 -3.27
N ILE A 432 22.37 -17.97 -3.40
CA ILE A 432 21.16 -17.11 -3.54
C ILE A 432 20.97 -16.13 -2.39
N VAL A 433 21.34 -16.51 -1.15
CA VAL A 433 21.26 -15.62 0.01
C VAL A 433 22.18 -14.41 -0.14
N SER A 434 23.41 -14.63 -0.69
CA SER A 434 24.36 -13.55 -0.98
C SER A 434 23.84 -12.66 -2.11
N VAL A 435 23.25 -13.24 -3.16
CA VAL A 435 22.61 -12.48 -4.24
C VAL A 435 21.47 -11.62 -3.68
N TYR A 436 20.58 -12.21 -2.87
CA TYR A 436 19.49 -11.49 -2.24
C TYR A 436 19.98 -10.34 -1.35
N PHE A 437 21.01 -10.59 -0.53
CA PHE A 437 21.64 -9.56 0.31
C PHE A 437 22.20 -8.40 -0.51
N LEU A 438 22.96 -8.69 -1.57
CA LEU A 438 23.58 -7.65 -2.40
C LEU A 438 22.54 -6.82 -3.16
N VAL A 439 21.46 -7.44 -3.64
CA VAL A 439 20.33 -6.72 -4.27
C VAL A 439 19.65 -5.83 -3.25
N GLN A 440 19.34 -6.34 -2.06
CA GLN A 440 18.74 -5.53 -0.99
C GLN A 440 19.68 -4.42 -0.51
N ALA A 441 21.02 -4.63 -0.53
CA ALA A 441 22.01 -3.62 -0.17
C ALA A 441 22.05 -2.42 -1.12
N THR A 442 21.45 -2.51 -2.33
CA THR A 442 21.28 -1.35 -3.21
C THR A 442 20.44 -0.24 -2.56
N GLU A 443 19.62 -0.59 -1.55
CA GLU A 443 18.88 0.37 -0.74
C GLU A 443 19.78 1.39 -0.04
N LEU A 444 21.03 1.03 0.29
CA LEU A 444 22.01 1.95 0.87
C LEU A 444 22.33 3.13 -0.08
N ILE A 445 22.30 2.90 -1.39
CA ILE A 445 22.46 3.96 -2.39
C ILE A 445 21.28 4.92 -2.33
N LYS A 446 20.05 4.37 -2.22
CA LYS A 446 18.82 5.20 -2.03
C LYS A 446 18.91 6.01 -0.74
N VAL A 447 19.43 5.45 0.35
CA VAL A 447 19.62 6.18 1.62
C VAL A 447 20.52 7.40 1.41
N VAL A 448 21.65 7.26 0.71
CA VAL A 448 22.55 8.39 0.44
C VAL A 448 21.87 9.45 -0.42
N ILE A 449 21.21 9.05 -1.49
CA ILE A 449 20.50 9.96 -2.39
C ILE A 449 19.37 10.67 -1.62
N GLY A 450 18.56 9.92 -0.88
CA GLY A 450 17.47 10.44 -0.06
C GLY A 450 17.95 11.44 1.00
N TYR A 451 19.06 11.14 1.67
CA TYR A 451 19.68 12.06 2.63
C TYR A 451 20.09 13.38 1.99
N CYS A 452 20.76 13.32 0.83
CA CYS A 452 21.15 14.53 0.10
C CYS A 452 19.93 15.36 -0.33
N MET A 453 18.86 14.69 -0.82
CA MET A 453 17.64 15.36 -1.26
C MET A 453 16.86 15.99 -0.12
N VAL A 454 16.70 15.29 1.00
CA VAL A 454 16.01 15.83 2.18
C VAL A 454 16.79 17.03 2.73
N ARG A 455 18.13 16.92 2.82
CA ARG A 455 18.98 17.97 3.36
C ARG A 455 19.07 19.21 2.46
N SER A 456 18.89 19.04 1.13
CA SER A 456 18.89 20.18 0.19
C SER A 456 17.67 21.09 0.32
N ASN A 457 16.65 20.66 1.10
CA ASN A 457 15.39 21.37 1.29
C ASN A 457 14.61 21.68 -0.01
N VAL A 458 14.88 20.99 -1.11
CA VAL A 458 14.16 21.19 -2.40
C VAL A 458 12.66 20.90 -2.28
N TRP A 459 12.27 20.12 -1.28
CA TRP A 459 10.89 19.74 -0.99
C TRP A 459 10.12 20.81 -0.18
N VAL A 460 10.81 21.79 0.38
CA VAL A 460 10.19 22.82 1.23
C VAL A 460 9.49 23.85 0.35
N VAL A 461 8.34 23.46 -0.19
CA VAL A 461 7.56 24.25 -1.13
C VAL A 461 6.10 24.30 -0.71
N LYS A 462 5.55 25.51 -0.56
CA LYS A 462 4.11 25.74 -0.48
C LYS A 462 3.55 25.75 -1.90
N MET A 463 2.60 24.85 -2.18
CA MET A 463 2.02 24.68 -3.52
C MET A 463 0.64 25.34 -3.66
N VAL A 464 0.02 25.71 -2.53
CA VAL A 464 -1.36 26.20 -2.42
C VAL A 464 -1.43 27.55 -1.73
#